data_dc48356cfd26815e18e386a36f5cc7a2
#
_entry.id   dc48356cfd26815e18e386a36f5cc7a2
#
_cell.length_a   1.000
_cell.length_b   1.000
_cell.length_c   1.000
_cell.angle_alpha   90.00
_cell.angle_beta   90.00
_cell.angle_gamma   90.00
#
_symmetry.space_group_name_H-M   'P 1'
#
loop_
_entity.id
_entity.type
_entity.pdbx_description
1 polymer ?
#
loop_
_entity_poly.entity_id
_entity_poly.type
_entity_poly.pdbx_seq_one_letter_code
_entity_poly.pdbx_strand_id
1 'polypeptide(L)'
;IQNHWLFKEKRTFSKFEAWIYLLMEANHSKAKVPIGNQIVTVERGQRLTSILTLSDLFNWSRFKVKTFLDLLESDGMLEVKTTSKYTLITIVNYDFYQSEQGRNQHQNDIKPTSKQHQSNINPT
;
A
#
# COMPACT_ATOMS: atom_id res chain seq x y z
N ILE A 1 -30.08 -3.48 3.63
CA ILE A 1 -29.19 -4.61 3.53
C ILE A 1 -27.84 -4.33 4.16
N GLN A 2 -27.33 -3.15 3.90
CA GLN A 2 -26.05 -2.76 4.47
C GLN A 2 -26.11 -2.72 5.99
N ASN A 3 -27.29 -2.53 6.51
CA ASN A 3 -27.45 -2.43 7.96
C ASN A 3 -27.73 -3.76 8.62
N HIS A 4 -27.78 -4.80 7.83
CA HIS A 4 -27.99 -6.11 8.40
C HIS A 4 -26.85 -6.43 9.34
N TRP A 5 -27.14 -7.07 10.47
CA TRP A 5 -26.13 -7.33 11.48
C TRP A 5 -24.94 -8.11 10.94
N LEU A 6 -25.16 -9.00 9.97
CA LEU A 6 -24.07 -9.77 9.37
C LEU A 6 -23.02 -8.87 8.72
N PHE A 7 -23.44 -7.76 8.18
CA PHE A 7 -22.52 -6.86 7.48
C PHE A 7 -21.85 -5.88 8.41
N LYS A 8 -22.24 -5.88 9.66
CA LYS A 8 -21.62 -5.01 10.66
C LYS A 8 -20.46 -5.68 11.35
N GLU A 9 -20.36 -6.98 11.22
CA GLU A 9 -19.24 -7.68 11.83
C GLU A 9 -17.95 -7.29 11.16
N LYS A 10 -16.97 -6.94 11.97
CA LYS A 10 -15.69 -6.53 11.48
C LYS A 10 -14.85 -7.76 11.20
N ARG A 11 -14.34 -7.84 9.99
CA ARG A 11 -13.50 -8.95 9.58
C ARG A 11 -12.05 -8.64 9.92
N THR A 12 -11.31 -9.63 10.39
CA THR A 12 -9.90 -9.49 10.67
C THR A 12 -9.11 -9.82 9.40
N PHE A 13 -8.29 -8.88 8.97
CA PHE A 13 -7.47 -9.07 7.78
C PHE A 13 -6.35 -10.06 8.04
N SER A 14 -5.99 -10.83 7.03
CA SER A 14 -4.73 -11.55 7.04
C SER A 14 -3.62 -10.56 6.68
N LYS A 15 -2.36 -10.97 6.87
CA LYS A 15 -1.24 -10.11 6.50
C LYS A 15 -1.21 -9.85 5.01
N PHE A 16 -1.56 -10.84 4.20
CA PHE A 16 -1.62 -10.67 2.77
C PHE A 16 -2.69 -9.64 2.40
N GLU A 17 -3.86 -9.74 3.02
CA GLU A 17 -4.92 -8.80 2.74
C GLU A 17 -4.51 -7.38 3.12
N ALA A 18 -3.80 -7.24 4.24
CA ALA A 18 -3.33 -5.92 4.67
C ALA A 18 -2.35 -5.33 3.66
N TRP A 19 -1.43 -6.17 3.15
CA TRP A 19 -0.48 -5.71 2.14
C TRP A 19 -1.20 -5.28 0.86
N ILE A 20 -2.15 -6.08 0.40
CA ILE A 20 -2.91 -5.75 -0.81
C ILE A 20 -3.69 -4.45 -0.60
N TYR A 21 -4.26 -4.27 0.59
CA TYR A 21 -4.99 -3.04 0.90
C TYR A 21 -4.07 -1.82 0.75
N LEU A 22 -2.88 -1.89 1.36
CA LEU A 22 -1.95 -0.77 1.29
C LEU A 22 -1.54 -0.47 -0.15
N LEU A 23 -1.31 -1.52 -0.92
CA LEU A 23 -0.91 -1.37 -2.31
C LEU A 23 -2.02 -0.70 -3.13
N MET A 24 -3.26 -1.13 -2.91
CA MET A 24 -4.38 -0.61 -3.68
C MET A 24 -4.79 0.80 -3.27
N GLU A 25 -4.56 1.16 -2.01
CA GLU A 25 -4.97 2.46 -1.50
C GLU A 25 -3.91 3.54 -1.65
N ALA A 26 -2.71 3.18 -2.09
CA ALA A 26 -1.67 4.17 -2.33
C ALA A 26 -2.13 5.14 -3.42
N ASN A 27 -1.77 6.39 -3.27
CA ASN A 27 -2.20 7.42 -4.22
C ASN A 27 -1.61 7.18 -5.61
N HIS A 28 -2.45 7.29 -6.61
CA HIS A 28 -2.02 7.15 -8.00
C HIS A 28 -1.36 8.42 -8.51
N SER A 29 -1.64 9.54 -7.87
CA SER A 29 -1.06 10.81 -8.29
C SER A 29 -0.85 11.69 -7.07
N LYS A 30 0.00 12.69 -7.24
CA LYS A 30 0.34 13.63 -6.18
C LYS A 30 -0.90 14.37 -5.69
N ALA A 31 -0.99 14.56 -4.40
CA ALA A 31 -2.09 15.29 -3.79
C ALA A 31 -1.57 16.09 -2.60
N LYS A 32 -2.30 17.13 -2.24
CA LYS A 32 -1.98 17.91 -1.05
C LYS A 32 -3.12 17.76 -0.07
N VAL A 33 -2.78 17.43 1.15
CA VAL A 33 -3.77 17.13 2.18
C VAL A 33 -3.54 18.05 3.38
N PRO A 34 -4.56 18.78 3.80
CA PRO A 34 -4.43 19.62 4.99
C PRO A 34 -4.51 18.74 6.25
N ILE A 35 -3.51 18.89 7.11
CA ILE A 35 -3.47 18.20 8.40
C ILE A 35 -3.21 19.28 9.45
N GLY A 36 -4.21 19.56 10.26
CA GLY A 36 -4.09 20.65 11.24
C GLY A 36 -3.79 21.95 10.52
N ASN A 37 -2.68 22.58 10.87
CA ASN A 37 -2.29 23.87 10.31
C ASN A 37 -1.28 23.77 9.19
N GLN A 38 -1.07 22.56 8.68
CA GLN A 38 -0.06 22.39 7.64
C GLN A 38 -0.65 21.64 6.46
N ILE A 39 0.03 21.75 5.33
CA ILE A 39 -0.33 21.04 4.12
C ILE A 39 0.73 19.96 3.91
N VAL A 40 0.29 18.73 3.80
CA VAL A 40 1.20 17.60 3.59
C VAL A 40 1.07 17.16 2.13
N THR A 41 2.20 17.07 1.45
CA THR A 41 2.22 16.59 0.07
C THR A 41 2.35 15.07 0.09
N VAL A 42 1.41 14.41 -0.57
CA VAL A 42 1.42 12.96 -0.70
C VAL A 42 1.73 12.64 -2.15
N GLU A 43 2.86 11.98 -2.36
CA GLU A 43 3.31 11.67 -3.71
C GLU A 43 2.65 10.39 -4.22
N ARG A 44 2.83 10.14 -5.51
CA ARG A 44 2.38 8.89 -6.11
C ARG A 44 3.03 7.72 -5.38
N GLY A 45 2.26 6.72 -5.05
CA GLY A 45 2.76 5.54 -4.34
C GLY A 45 2.80 5.70 -2.84
N GLN A 46 2.30 6.82 -2.34
CA GLN A 46 2.25 7.06 -0.89
C GLN A 46 0.82 7.04 -0.39
N ARG A 47 0.68 6.74 0.88
CA ARG A 47 -0.62 6.75 1.54
C ARG A 47 -0.49 7.47 2.87
N LEU A 48 -1.34 8.46 3.08
CA LEU A 48 -1.39 9.19 4.34
C LEU A 48 -2.44 8.54 5.22
N THR A 49 -2.04 8.07 6.39
CA THR A 49 -2.94 7.35 7.27
C THR A 49 -2.47 7.50 8.71
N SER A 50 -2.92 6.62 9.59
CA SER A 50 -2.44 6.56 10.96
C SER A 50 -2.48 5.11 11.41
N ILE A 51 -1.69 4.82 12.45
CA ILE A 51 -1.66 3.48 13.02
C ILE A 51 -3.05 3.11 13.56
N LEU A 52 -3.71 4.08 14.17
CA LEU A 52 -5.06 3.84 14.71
C LEU A 52 -6.03 3.48 13.59
N THR A 53 -5.98 4.21 12.49
CA THR A 53 -6.86 3.94 11.35
C THR A 53 -6.62 2.53 10.81
N LEU A 54 -5.36 2.15 10.66
CA LEU A 54 -5.05 0.81 10.15
C LEU A 54 -5.44 -0.28 11.13
N SER A 55 -5.21 -0.02 12.42
CA SER A 55 -5.61 -0.95 13.47
C SER A 55 -7.10 -1.23 13.40
N ASP A 56 -7.86 -0.17 13.24
CA ASP A 56 -9.31 -0.28 13.19
C ASP A 56 -9.77 -1.00 11.92
N LEU A 57 -9.16 -0.65 10.80
CA LEU A 57 -9.52 -1.22 9.52
C LEU A 57 -9.19 -2.71 9.43
N PHE A 58 -7.99 -3.09 9.89
CA PHE A 58 -7.54 -4.48 9.81
C PHE A 58 -8.12 -5.34 10.94
N ASN A 59 -8.67 -4.68 11.94
CA ASN A 59 -9.12 -5.35 13.16
C ASN A 59 -7.95 -6.04 13.86
N TRP A 60 -6.85 -5.30 13.97
CA TRP A 60 -5.62 -5.72 14.61
C TRP A 60 -5.32 -4.78 15.77
N SER A 61 -4.49 -5.23 16.71
CA SER A 61 -3.97 -4.31 17.72
C SER A 61 -3.00 -3.34 17.05
N ARG A 62 -2.79 -2.18 17.69
CA ARG A 62 -1.82 -1.22 17.17
C ARG A 62 -0.42 -1.82 17.14
N PHE A 63 -0.11 -2.63 18.13
CA PHE A 63 1.18 -3.30 18.17
C PHE A 63 1.38 -4.17 16.93
N LYS A 64 0.34 -4.93 16.58
CA LYS A 64 0.43 -5.80 15.41
C LYS A 64 0.60 -5.00 14.12
N VAL A 65 -0.09 -3.86 14.02
CA VAL A 65 0.07 -3.00 12.85
C VAL A 65 1.51 -2.51 12.74
N LYS A 66 2.05 -2.00 13.84
CA LYS A 66 3.41 -1.47 13.83
C LYS A 66 4.42 -2.55 13.50
N THR A 67 4.27 -3.72 14.10
CA THR A 67 5.17 -4.83 13.83
C THR A 67 5.12 -5.25 12.37
N PHE A 68 3.91 -5.27 11.81
CA PHE A 68 3.73 -5.63 10.41
C PHE A 68 4.41 -4.61 9.49
N LEU A 69 4.21 -3.32 9.75
CA LEU A 69 4.83 -2.29 8.95
C LEU A 69 6.35 -2.33 9.07
N ASP A 70 6.86 -2.56 10.28
CA ASP A 70 8.30 -2.67 10.50
C ASP A 70 8.88 -3.84 9.70
N LEU A 71 8.15 -4.94 9.66
CA LEU A 71 8.61 -6.11 8.93
C LEU A 71 8.68 -5.83 7.43
N LEU A 72 7.64 -5.20 6.89
CA LEU A 72 7.64 -4.85 5.47
C LEU A 72 8.73 -3.84 5.14
N GLU A 73 8.98 -2.91 6.05
CA GLU A 73 10.04 -1.93 5.85
C GLU A 73 11.41 -2.61 5.86
N SER A 74 11.60 -3.56 6.77
CA SER A 74 12.84 -4.34 6.81
C SER A 74 13.09 -5.10 5.53
N ASP A 75 12.02 -5.57 4.92
CA ASP A 75 12.12 -6.30 3.67
C ASP A 75 12.24 -5.39 2.45
N GLY A 76 12.22 -4.08 2.67
CA GLY A 76 12.35 -3.15 1.57
C GLY A 76 11.10 -2.99 0.73
N MET A 77 9.95 -3.42 1.25
CA MET A 77 8.70 -3.35 0.50
C MET A 77 8.02 -1.99 0.64
N LEU A 78 8.25 -1.32 1.75
CA LEU A 78 7.71 0.01 1.97
C LEU A 78 8.59 0.80 2.91
N GLU A 79 8.29 2.09 3.04
CA GLU A 79 8.95 2.99 3.98
C GLU A 79 7.87 3.68 4.79
N VAL A 80 8.13 3.89 6.06
CA VAL A 80 7.15 4.49 6.97
C VAL A 80 7.74 5.74 7.61
N LYS A 81 7.01 6.84 7.52
CA LYS A 81 7.37 8.05 8.22
C LYS A 81 6.23 8.38 9.18
N THR A 82 6.53 8.40 10.46
CA THR A 82 5.53 8.67 11.49
C THR A 82 5.81 10.00 12.15
N THR A 83 4.78 10.81 12.25
CA THR A 83 4.84 12.06 13.02
C THR A 83 3.78 11.99 14.09
N SER A 84 3.72 13.02 14.94
CA SER A 84 2.70 13.07 15.97
C SER A 84 1.29 13.19 15.40
N LYS A 85 1.17 13.55 14.12
CA LYS A 85 -0.13 13.83 13.50
C LYS A 85 -0.54 12.82 12.45
N TYR A 86 0.39 12.09 11.87
CA TYR A 86 0.04 11.16 10.80
C TYR A 86 1.15 10.14 10.57
N THR A 87 0.82 9.14 9.77
CA THR A 87 1.77 8.14 9.31
C THR A 87 1.72 8.16 7.78
N LEU A 88 2.89 8.35 7.17
CA LEU A 88 2.99 8.36 5.71
C LEU A 88 3.69 7.09 5.27
N ILE A 89 3.03 6.30 4.46
CA ILE A 89 3.56 5.03 3.98
C ILE A 89 3.90 5.17 2.50
N THR A 90 5.12 4.82 2.13
CA THR A 90 5.57 4.86 0.74
C THR A 90 5.79 3.44 0.27
N ILE A 91 5.11 3.06 -0.82
CA ILE A 91 5.30 1.74 -1.41
C ILE A 91 6.53 1.80 -2.30
N VAL A 92 7.52 1.01 -1.96
CA VAL A 92 8.74 0.93 -2.77
C VAL A 92 8.38 0.20 -4.07
N ASN A 93 8.87 0.71 -5.19
CA ASN A 93 8.59 0.12 -6.50
C ASN A 93 7.11 0.14 -6.87
N TYR A 94 6.40 1.17 -6.41
CA TYR A 94 4.97 1.28 -6.69
C TYR A 94 4.68 1.18 -8.20
N ASP A 95 5.46 1.85 -9.01
CA ASP A 95 5.22 1.86 -10.45
C ASP A 95 5.37 0.46 -11.05
N PHE A 96 6.27 -0.33 -10.50
CA PHE A 96 6.42 -1.71 -10.94
C PHE A 96 5.14 -2.51 -10.71
N TYR A 97 4.55 -2.37 -9.52
CA TYR A 97 3.31 -3.08 -9.21
C TYR A 97 2.17 -2.62 -10.10
N GLN A 98 2.11 -1.35 -10.38
CA GLN A 98 1.05 -0.82 -11.24
C GLN A 98 1.22 -1.29 -12.68
N SER A 99 2.44 -1.31 -13.16
CA SER A 99 2.74 -1.79 -14.50
C SER A 99 2.36 -3.24 -14.67
N GLU A 100 2.70 -4.05 -13.67
CA GLU A 100 2.38 -5.47 -13.71
C GLU A 100 0.88 -5.67 -13.80
N GLN A 101 0.14 -4.94 -12.99
CA GLN A 101 -1.29 -5.06 -12.99
C GLN A 101 -1.88 -4.61 -14.32
N GLY A 102 -1.33 -3.54 -14.85
CA GLY A 102 -1.78 -3.05 -16.14
C GLY A 102 -1.49 -4.03 -17.25
N ARG A 103 -0.33 -4.67 -17.19
CA ARG A 103 0.06 -5.64 -18.18
C ARG A 103 -0.79 -6.87 -18.14
N ASN A 104 -1.17 -7.27 -16.96
CA ASN A 104 -1.98 -8.47 -16.81
C ASN A 104 -3.30 -8.35 -17.51
N GLN A 105 -3.64 -7.16 -17.88
CA GLN A 105 -4.83 -6.98 -18.65
C GLN A 105 -4.70 -7.55 -20.04
N HIS A 106 -3.51 -7.75 -20.49
CA HIS A 106 -3.28 -8.20 -21.84
C HIS A 106 -2.15 -9.16 -21.97
N GLN A 107 -1.13 -9.50 -21.35
CA GLN A 107 -0.11 -10.39 -21.54
C GLN A 107 1.04 -10.58 -21.09
N ASN A 108 1.68 -10.77 -21.25
CA ASN A 108 2.68 -10.91 -20.69
C ASN A 108 3.74 -11.00 -21.05
N ASP A 109 4.12 -10.68 -21.74
CA ASP A 109 5.05 -10.58 -21.78
C ASP A 109 6.09 -10.46 -21.62
N ILE A 110 6.22 -10.34 -22.02
CA ILE A 110 7.27 -10.32 -21.66
C ILE A 110 8.11 -10.23 -21.42
N LYS A 111 8.48 -10.13 -21.56
CA LYS A 111 9.24 -10.16 -21.08
C LYS A 111 9.96 -9.93 -20.71
N PRO A 112 10.09 -9.66 -21.14
CA PRO A 112 10.72 -9.53 -20.52
C PRO A 112 11.38 -9.09 -20.26
N THR A 113 11.58 -8.80 -20.74
CA THR A 113 11.99 -8.57 -20.25
C THR A 113 12.38 -8.09 -20.02
N SER A 114 12.34 -7.82 -20.77
CA SER A 114 12.51 -7.60 -20.37
C SER A 114 12.79 -7.17 -20.13
N LYS A 115 12.99 -7.08 -20.35
CA LYS A 115 13.05 -6.86 -20.07
C LYS A 115 13.42 -6.79 -19.55
N GLN A 116 13.46 -6.81 -20.14
CA GLN A 116 13.46 -6.85 -19.71
C GLN A 116 13.68 -6.92 -19.23
N HIS A 117 13.94 -6.88 -19.74
CA HIS A 117 13.78 -7.02 -19.32
C HIS A 117 14.06 -7.07 -19.17
N GLN A 118 14.27 -7.29 -19.58
CA GLN A 118 14.22 -7.53 -19.44
C GLN A 118 14.59 -7.73 -19.15
N SER A 119 14.95 -7.87 -19.77
CA SER A 119 14.94 -8.25 -19.41
C SER A 119 15.18 -8.43 -19.23
N ASN A 120 15.39 -8.68 -19.56
CA ASN A 120 15.22 -9.10 -19.22
C ASN A 120 15.34 -9.37 -19.16
N ILE A 121 15.50 -9.59 -19.56
CA ILE A 121 15.36 -10.09 -19.56
C ILE A 121 15.46 -10.27 -19.90
N ASN A 122 15.55 -10.34 -20.47
CA ASN A 122 15.46 -10.66 -20.76
C ASN A 122 15.70 -10.76 -21.04
N PRO A 123 15.75 -10.87 -21.45
CA PRO A 123 15.81 -11.12 -21.78
C PRO A 123 15.85 -11.14 -21.93
N THR A 124 15.90 -11.20 -22.48
CA THR A 124 15.65 -11.34 -22.51
C THR A 124 15.67 -11.29 -22.37
#